data_07f2febf458ca826ee7a2705f11008b0
#
_entry.id   07f2febf458ca826ee7a2705f11008b0
#
_cell.length_a   1.000
_cell.length_b   1.000
_cell.length_c   1.000
_cell.angle_alpha   90.00
_cell.angle_beta   90.00
_cell.angle_gamma   90.00
#
_symmetry.space_group_name_H-M   'P 1'
#
loop_
_entity.id
_entity.type
_entity.pdbx_description
1 polymer ?
#
loop_
_entity_poly.entity_id
_entity_poly.type
_entity_poly.pdbx_seq_one_letter_code
_entity_poly.pdbx_strand_id
1 'polypeptide(L)'
;MWYVIEGYDGQDVLAQRLQARPEHLARLHALRDEGRLLLAGPCPAVDSEDPGPAGFSGSVVIAQFESLQQAXAWADADPYVAAGVYTHVQVRPFRKVLP
;
A
#
# COMPACT_ATOMS: atom_id res chain seq x y z
N MET A 1 13.34 -3.87 11.03
CA MET A 1 13.83 -3.77 9.66
C MET A 1 12.72 -3.24 8.77
N TRP A 2 13.09 -2.47 7.74
CA TRP A 2 12.11 -1.93 6.80
C TRP A 2 11.74 -2.96 5.74
N TYR A 3 10.53 -2.86 5.24
CA TYR A 3 10.05 -3.67 4.12
C TYR A 3 9.29 -2.79 3.16
N VAL A 4 9.49 -3.01 1.87
CA VAL A 4 8.72 -2.32 0.84
C VAL A 4 7.59 -3.24 0.42
N ILE A 5 6.40 -2.68 0.43
CA ILE A 5 5.17 -3.39 0.10
C ILE A 5 4.58 -2.69 -1.11
N GLU A 6 4.41 -3.43 -2.20
CA GLU A 6 3.85 -2.90 -3.43
C GLU A 6 2.57 -3.66 -3.75
N GLY A 7 1.46 -2.93 -3.79
CA GLY A 7 0.20 -3.51 -4.24
C GLY A 7 -0.07 -3.09 -5.67
N TYR A 8 -0.59 -4.01 -6.47
CA TYR A 8 -0.83 -3.78 -7.90
C TYR A 8 -2.32 -3.85 -8.18
N ASP A 9 -2.90 -2.71 -8.59
CA ASP A 9 -4.32 -2.62 -8.86
C ASP A 9 -4.70 -3.40 -10.11
N GLY A 10 -5.85 -4.04 -10.06
CA GLY A 10 -6.45 -4.60 -11.26
C GLY A 10 -7.08 -3.51 -12.11
N GLN A 11 -7.78 -3.93 -13.16
CA GLN A 11 -8.43 -2.98 -14.05
C GLN A 11 -9.78 -2.57 -13.50
N ASP A 12 -10.11 -1.30 -13.67
CA ASP A 12 -11.45 -0.78 -13.37
C ASP A 12 -11.86 -1.01 -11.93
N VAL A 13 -10.94 -0.77 -10.99
CA VAL A 13 -11.20 -0.99 -9.57
C VAL A 13 -11.25 0.31 -8.76
N LEU A 14 -11.33 1.45 -9.43
CA LEU A 14 -11.30 2.72 -8.70
C LEU A 14 -12.43 2.83 -7.70
N ALA A 15 -13.64 2.40 -8.06
CA ALA A 15 -14.77 2.48 -7.14
C ALA A 15 -14.51 1.65 -5.88
N GLN A 16 -14.00 0.43 -6.04
CA GLN A 16 -13.69 -0.42 -4.91
C GLN A 16 -12.57 0.19 -4.06
N ARG A 17 -11.58 0.79 -4.73
CA ARG A 17 -10.49 1.44 -4.01
C ARG A 17 -11.02 2.58 -3.15
N LEU A 18 -11.88 3.42 -3.71
CA LEU A 18 -12.43 4.55 -2.96
C LEU A 18 -13.28 4.07 -1.79
N GLN A 19 -14.04 3.00 -1.99
CA GLN A 19 -14.89 2.48 -0.93
C GLN A 19 -14.08 1.89 0.23
N ALA A 20 -12.97 1.21 -0.07
CA ALA A 20 -12.15 0.58 0.96
C ALA A 20 -11.12 1.53 1.55
N ARG A 21 -10.96 2.73 1.01
CA ARG A 21 -9.88 3.63 1.39
C ARG A 21 -9.87 4.00 2.86
N PRO A 22 -11.02 4.32 3.48
CA PRO A 22 -10.95 4.70 4.90
C PRO A 22 -10.31 3.64 5.79
N GLU A 23 -10.65 2.37 5.58
CA GLU A 23 -10.05 1.30 6.37
C GLU A 23 -8.58 1.10 6.04
N HIS A 24 -8.23 1.22 4.76
CA HIS A 24 -6.84 1.15 4.33
C HIS A 24 -6.01 2.23 5.03
N LEU A 25 -6.50 3.48 5.03
CA LEU A 25 -5.78 4.58 5.66
C LEU A 25 -5.69 4.40 7.18
N ALA A 26 -6.72 3.85 7.82
CA ALA A 26 -6.68 3.64 9.27
C ALA A 26 -5.49 2.76 9.65
N ARG A 27 -5.19 1.74 8.86
CA ARG A 27 -4.06 0.87 9.15
C ARG A 27 -2.73 1.59 8.98
N LEU A 28 -2.64 2.46 7.97
CA LEU A 28 -1.43 3.26 7.77
C LEU A 28 -1.24 4.26 8.90
N HIS A 29 -2.34 4.89 9.35
CA HIS A 29 -2.25 5.82 10.47
C HIS A 29 -1.76 5.10 11.73
N ALA A 30 -2.19 3.86 11.95
CA ALA A 30 -1.72 3.08 13.09
C ALA A 30 -0.22 2.86 13.03
N LEU A 31 0.30 2.49 11.85
CA LEU A 31 1.76 2.35 11.70
C LEU A 31 2.48 3.67 11.96
N ARG A 32 1.93 4.76 11.43
CA ARG A 32 2.52 6.08 11.65
C ARG A 32 2.58 6.41 13.14
N ASP A 33 1.47 6.17 13.84
CA ASP A 33 1.40 6.52 15.24
C ASP A 33 2.35 5.68 16.09
N GLU A 34 2.68 4.48 15.64
CA GLU A 34 3.67 3.63 16.29
C GLU A 34 5.10 3.98 15.91
N GLY A 35 5.31 4.92 14.99
CA GLY A 35 6.63 5.28 14.52
C GLY A 35 7.23 4.28 13.55
N ARG A 36 6.42 3.47 12.91
CA ARG A 36 6.86 2.38 12.05
C ARG A 36 6.63 2.65 10.57
N LEU A 37 6.15 3.81 10.18
CA LEU A 37 5.85 4.11 8.78
C LEU A 37 6.89 5.08 8.23
N LEU A 38 7.58 4.67 7.15
CA LEU A 38 8.50 5.56 6.48
C LEU A 38 7.76 6.43 5.46
N LEU A 39 6.94 5.79 4.62
CA LEU A 39 6.12 6.50 3.65
C LEU A 39 5.03 5.59 3.14
N ALA A 40 4.01 6.19 2.54
CA ALA A 40 2.92 5.44 1.91
C ALA A 40 2.24 6.35 0.90
N GLY A 41 1.81 5.76 -0.21
CA GLY A 41 1.06 6.50 -1.19
C GLY A 41 0.66 5.66 -2.39
N PRO A 42 -0.34 6.11 -3.12
CA PRO A 42 -0.75 5.43 -4.33
C PRO A 42 0.08 5.86 -5.52
N CYS A 43 0.09 5.02 -6.54
CA CYS A 43 0.78 5.31 -7.81
C CYS A 43 -0.28 5.66 -8.84
N PRO A 44 -0.36 6.93 -9.27
CA PRO A 44 -1.35 7.28 -10.29
C PRO A 44 -1.13 6.48 -11.58
N ALA A 45 -2.23 6.16 -12.25
CA ALA A 45 -2.13 5.37 -13.47
C ALA A 45 -1.65 6.18 -14.67
N VAL A 46 -1.64 7.49 -14.55
CA VAL A 46 -1.14 8.40 -15.58
C VAL A 46 -0.19 9.39 -14.91
N ASP A 47 0.55 10.14 -15.71
CA ASP A 47 1.58 11.04 -15.20
C ASP A 47 0.93 12.33 -14.67
N SER A 48 0.27 12.20 -13.52
CA SER A 48 -0.41 13.31 -12.85
C SER A 48 -0.65 12.91 -11.42
N GLU A 49 -0.49 13.86 -10.50
CA GLU A 49 -0.82 13.59 -9.10
C GLU A 49 -2.33 13.40 -8.90
N ASP A 50 -3.13 13.98 -9.78
CA ASP A 50 -4.58 13.80 -9.74
C ASP A 50 -5.00 13.09 -11.00
N PRO A 51 -5.03 11.76 -10.99
CA PRO A 51 -5.31 11.02 -12.23
C PRO A 51 -6.77 11.02 -12.65
N GLY A 52 -7.69 11.49 -11.79
CA GLY A 52 -9.09 11.48 -12.11
C GLY A 52 -9.61 10.06 -12.36
N PRO A 53 -10.45 9.89 -13.39
CA PRO A 53 -11.02 8.56 -13.61
C PRO A 53 -10.04 7.50 -14.07
N ALA A 54 -8.81 7.89 -14.48
CA ALA A 54 -7.80 6.89 -14.80
C ALA A 54 -7.39 6.09 -13.56
N GLY A 55 -7.53 6.68 -12.37
CA GLY A 55 -7.29 5.97 -11.15
C GLY A 55 -5.82 5.68 -10.90
N PHE A 56 -5.56 4.55 -10.28
CA PHE A 56 -4.23 4.22 -9.78
C PHE A 56 -3.79 2.85 -10.28
N SER A 57 -2.49 2.68 -10.43
CA SER A 57 -1.92 1.39 -10.82
C SER A 57 -1.52 0.55 -9.61
N GLY A 58 -1.44 1.16 -8.44
CA GLY A 58 -1.07 0.44 -7.25
C GLY A 58 -0.75 1.37 -6.12
N SER A 59 -0.04 0.83 -5.12
CA SER A 59 0.37 1.59 -3.95
C SER A 59 1.73 1.11 -3.48
N VAL A 60 2.44 1.99 -2.78
CA VAL A 60 3.70 1.65 -2.15
C VAL A 60 3.61 2.01 -0.67
N VAL A 61 4.04 1.10 0.18
CA VAL A 61 4.19 1.33 1.61
C VAL A 61 5.57 0.85 2.02
N ILE A 62 6.31 1.67 2.77
CA ILE A 62 7.56 1.22 3.37
C ILE A 62 7.43 1.40 4.87
N ALA A 63 7.53 0.29 5.61
CA ALA A 63 7.26 0.28 7.03
C ALA A 63 8.13 -0.77 7.73
N GLN A 64 8.15 -0.71 9.06
CA GLN A 64 8.96 -1.61 9.86
C GLN A 64 8.14 -2.79 10.35
N PHE A 65 8.72 -3.98 10.23
CA PHE A 65 8.17 -5.21 10.77
C PHE A 65 9.31 -6.06 11.32
N GLU A 66 8.97 -7.02 12.17
CA GLU A 66 9.97 -7.86 12.79
C GLU A 66 10.53 -8.91 11.85
N SER A 67 9.76 -9.28 10.81
CA SER A 67 10.19 -10.29 9.87
C SER A 67 9.46 -10.10 8.55
N LEU A 68 10.01 -10.72 7.51
CA LEU A 68 9.34 -10.74 6.21
C LEU A 68 7.97 -11.40 6.32
N GLN A 69 7.87 -12.45 7.13
CA GLN A 69 6.61 -13.14 7.33
C GLN A 69 5.57 -12.21 7.91
N GLN A 70 5.93 -11.40 8.89
CA GLN A 70 4.99 -10.46 9.47
C GLN A 70 4.61 -9.36 8.49
N ALA A 71 5.56 -8.90 7.70
CA ALA A 71 5.23 -7.91 6.67
C ALA A 71 4.25 -8.48 5.65
N UNK A 72 4.36 -9.66 5.20
CA UNK A 72 3.61 -10.16 4.50
C UNK A 72 2.48 -10.32 4.96
N ALA A 73 2.15 -10.84 6.18
CA ALA A 73 0.83 -10.98 6.76
C ALA A 73 0.08 -9.65 6.85
N TRP A 74 0.79 -8.60 7.22
CA TRP A 74 0.19 -7.28 7.27
C TRP A 74 -0.31 -6.84 5.89
N ALA A 75 0.48 -7.09 4.87
CA ALA A 75 0.11 -6.70 3.50
C ALA A 75 -1.11 -7.48 3.02
N ASP A 76 -1.15 -8.79 3.30
CA ASP A 76 -2.26 -9.61 2.84
C ASP A 76 -3.57 -9.24 3.53
N ALA A 77 -3.51 -8.65 4.70
CA ALA A 77 -4.69 -8.23 5.45
C ALA A 77 -5.20 -6.85 5.03
N ASP A 78 -4.53 -6.19 4.09
CA ASP A 78 -4.96 -4.87 3.64
C ASP A 78 -6.39 -4.95 3.08
N PRO A 79 -7.28 -4.03 3.47
CA PRO A 79 -8.64 -4.03 2.92
C PRO A 79 -8.68 -4.00 1.39
N TYR A 80 -7.65 -3.46 0.75
CA TYR A 80 -7.62 -3.46 -0.72
C TYR A 80 -7.48 -4.86 -1.30
N VAL A 81 -6.96 -5.82 -0.54
CA VAL A 81 -6.92 -7.20 -1.00
C VAL A 81 -8.33 -7.79 -0.99
N ALA A 82 -9.01 -7.72 0.15
CA ALA A 82 -10.35 -8.29 0.27
C ALA A 82 -11.35 -7.62 -0.67
N ALA A 83 -11.16 -6.33 -0.93
CA ALA A 83 -12.07 -5.58 -1.81
C ALA A 83 -11.84 -5.86 -3.29
N GLY A 84 -10.82 -6.65 -3.61
CA GLY A 84 -10.55 -6.96 -5.02
C GLY A 84 -9.84 -5.84 -5.76
N VAL A 85 -9.19 -4.92 -5.05
CA VAL A 85 -8.45 -3.85 -5.68
C VAL A 85 -7.11 -4.36 -6.19
N TYR A 86 -6.32 -5.00 -5.32
CA TYR A 86 -5.02 -5.52 -5.71
C TYR A 86 -5.15 -6.88 -6.36
N THR A 87 -4.50 -7.06 -7.52
CA THR A 87 -4.39 -8.39 -8.11
C THR A 87 -3.30 -9.20 -7.44
N HIS A 88 -2.28 -8.51 -6.94
CA HIS A 88 -1.24 -9.18 -6.17
C HIS A 88 -0.47 -8.13 -5.37
N VAL A 89 0.30 -8.62 -4.41
CA VAL A 89 1.13 -7.79 -3.55
C VAL A 89 2.52 -8.39 -3.52
N GLN A 90 3.53 -7.54 -3.58
CA GLN A 90 4.91 -7.96 -3.48
C GLN A 90 5.53 -7.31 -2.25
N VAL A 91 6.23 -8.09 -1.44
CA VAL A 91 6.88 -7.60 -0.22
C VAL A 91 8.34 -7.99 -0.27
N ARG A 92 9.21 -7.02 -0.04
CA ARG A 92 10.65 -7.26 -0.07
C ARG A 92 11.33 -6.51 1.08
N PRO A 93 12.42 -7.06 1.62
CA PRO A 93 13.22 -6.29 2.58
C PRO A 93 13.77 -5.03 1.93
N PHE A 94 13.86 -3.97 2.71
CA PHE A 94 14.31 -2.68 2.23
C PHE A 94 15.32 -2.10 3.21
N ARG A 95 16.45 -1.70 2.71
CA ARG A 95 17.49 -1.08 3.53
C ARG A 95 17.53 0.41 3.21
N LYS A 96 17.19 1.21 4.21
CA LYS A 96 17.21 2.65 4.02
C LYS A 96 18.64 3.14 4.04
N VAL A 97 19.04 3.81 2.97
CA VAL A 97 20.38 4.39 2.87
C VAL A 97 20.32 5.91 3.00
N LEU A 98 19.30 6.53 2.39
CA LEU A 98 19.10 7.97 2.38
C LEU A 98 17.62 8.24 2.59
N PRO A 99 17.22 9.40 3.04
CA PRO A 99 17.99 10.61 3.35
C PRO A 99 18.86 10.49 4.54
#